data_41fd4b6f63871c84660e6cc63598df61
#
_entry.id   41fd4b6f63871c84660e6cc63598df61
#
_cell.length_a   1.000
_cell.length_b   1.000
_cell.length_c   1.000
_cell.angle_alpha   90.00
_cell.angle_beta   90.00
_cell.angle_gamma   90.00
#
_symmetry.space_group_name_H-M   'P 1'
#
loop_
_entity.id
_entity.type
_entity.pdbx_description
1 polymer ?
#
loop_
_entity_poly.entity_id
_entity_poly.type
_entity_poly.pdbx_seq_one_letter_code
_entity_poly.pdbx_strand_id
1 'polypeptide(L)'
;YKDALAATGAGKIIRRFPCVGGIDMSGTVVESADPRFKAGDEVIATSYDIGVAHHGGYAEYARVPAGWVVPLPAGLSLFDAMALGTAGFTAALGIVRMEDNGLAPANGSVIVTGASGGVGGLAIDMLAGLGYHVVALTGKAHEEGYLKSLGAAEIRLRDTIDPATTRPLDAGLWAGAVDNVGGDILAWVLSTMKQAGTVASIGNAQSIKLNTTVFPFILRGVSLLGVDSGYIGEPTRSRGCQRLATDRKPRHLA
;
A
#
# COMPACT_ATOMS: atom_id res chain seq x y z
N TYR A 1 -6.20 1.05 9.43
CA TYR A 1 -6.49 2.49 9.44
C TYR A 1 -7.94 2.78 9.04
N LYS A 2 -8.39 2.28 7.86
CA LYS A 2 -9.77 2.53 7.38
C LYS A 2 -10.82 1.96 8.33
N ASP A 3 -10.65 0.74 8.83
CA ASP A 3 -11.57 0.13 9.81
C ASP A 3 -11.60 0.90 11.14
N ALA A 4 -10.45 1.41 11.59
CA ALA A 4 -10.40 2.26 12.78
C ALA A 4 -11.17 3.58 12.57
N LEU A 5 -11.05 4.22 11.41
CA LEU A 5 -11.85 5.40 11.07
C LEU A 5 -13.35 5.08 11.01
N ALA A 6 -13.71 3.91 10.45
CA ALA A 6 -15.09 3.46 10.39
C ALA A 6 -15.67 3.23 11.78
N ALA A 7 -14.94 2.52 12.66
CA ALA A 7 -15.38 2.17 14.01
C ALA A 7 -15.51 3.41 14.92
N THR A 8 -14.63 4.40 14.77
CA THR A 8 -14.65 5.62 15.59
C THR A 8 -15.53 6.72 15.02
N GLY A 9 -16.02 6.59 13.79
CA GLY A 9 -16.73 7.66 13.08
C GLY A 9 -15.87 8.87 12.71
N ALA A 10 -14.54 8.79 12.88
CA ALA A 10 -13.62 9.88 12.59
C ALA A 10 -13.48 10.20 11.09
N GLY A 11 -13.92 9.27 10.22
CA GLY A 11 -14.04 9.47 8.78
C GLY A 11 -15.41 9.00 8.30
N LYS A 12 -15.92 9.60 7.23
CA LYS A 12 -17.18 9.16 6.58
C LYS A 12 -16.93 7.89 5.75
N ILE A 13 -16.42 6.83 6.40
CA ILE A 13 -16.05 5.58 5.74
C ILE A 13 -17.30 4.77 5.43
N ILE A 14 -18.15 4.51 6.45
CA ILE A 14 -19.39 3.76 6.28
C ILE A 14 -20.42 4.68 5.60
N ARG A 15 -20.90 4.24 4.45
CA ARG A 15 -21.83 5.00 3.61
C ARG A 15 -23.27 4.48 3.67
N ARG A 16 -23.45 3.27 4.22
CA ARG A 16 -24.77 2.62 4.36
C ARG A 16 -24.89 1.99 5.73
N PHE A 17 -25.97 2.26 6.46
CA PHE A 17 -26.25 1.70 7.77
C PHE A 17 -27.52 0.85 7.76
N PRO A 18 -27.62 -0.23 8.54
CA PRO A 18 -26.53 -0.82 9.33
C PRO A 18 -25.49 -1.50 8.44
N CYS A 19 -24.21 -1.53 8.88
CA CYS A 19 -23.11 -2.16 8.14
C CYS A 19 -22.21 -2.94 9.12
N VAL A 20 -21.93 -4.19 8.81
CA VAL A 20 -20.86 -4.94 9.46
C VAL A 20 -19.54 -4.40 8.90
N GLY A 21 -18.60 -4.02 9.79
CA GLY A 21 -17.28 -3.51 9.42
C GLY A 21 -16.34 -4.60 8.89
N GLY A 22 -15.09 -4.19 8.64
CA GLY A 22 -14.03 -5.06 8.13
C GLY A 22 -13.95 -5.01 6.60
N ILE A 23 -12.92 -4.32 6.07
CA ILE A 23 -12.74 -4.12 4.62
C ILE A 23 -12.04 -5.31 3.93
N ASP A 24 -11.58 -6.27 4.71
CA ASP A 24 -10.85 -7.46 4.25
C ASP A 24 -11.50 -8.71 4.83
N MET A 25 -11.52 -9.79 4.07
CA MET A 25 -11.91 -11.11 4.51
C MET A 25 -11.19 -12.20 3.73
N SER A 26 -10.93 -13.32 4.39
CA SER A 26 -10.55 -14.60 3.80
C SER A 26 -11.40 -15.70 4.38
N GLY A 27 -11.63 -16.74 3.65
CA GLY A 27 -12.45 -17.84 4.14
C GLY A 27 -12.67 -18.93 3.11
N THR A 28 -13.50 -19.89 3.48
CA THR A 28 -13.89 -21.00 2.63
C THR A 28 -15.29 -20.76 2.07
N VAL A 29 -15.46 -20.92 0.77
CA VAL A 29 -16.78 -20.80 0.12
C VAL A 29 -17.70 -21.87 0.67
N VAL A 30 -18.85 -21.47 1.18
CA VAL A 30 -19.91 -22.37 1.62
C VAL A 30 -20.89 -22.63 0.47
N GLU A 31 -21.26 -21.57 -0.27
CA GLU A 31 -22.20 -21.62 -1.38
C GLU A 31 -21.85 -20.54 -2.40
N SER A 32 -22.00 -20.83 -3.69
CA SER A 32 -21.81 -19.86 -4.76
C SER A 32 -22.83 -20.07 -5.88
N ALA A 33 -23.36 -18.96 -6.39
CA ALA A 33 -24.16 -18.93 -7.62
C ALA A 33 -23.28 -18.68 -8.87
N ASP A 34 -21.99 -18.35 -8.69
CA ASP A 34 -21.05 -18.10 -9.79
C ASP A 34 -20.24 -19.39 -10.07
N PRO A 35 -20.22 -19.88 -11.32
CA PRO A 35 -19.56 -21.14 -11.65
C PRO A 35 -18.03 -21.15 -11.45
N ARG A 36 -17.41 -19.98 -11.25
CA ARG A 36 -15.97 -19.86 -10.95
C ARG A 36 -15.61 -20.37 -9.55
N PHE A 37 -16.60 -20.47 -8.65
CA PHE A 37 -16.39 -20.84 -7.25
C PHE A 37 -17.32 -21.96 -6.83
N LYS A 38 -16.83 -22.89 -6.05
CA LYS A 38 -17.59 -23.98 -5.46
C LYS A 38 -17.35 -24.07 -3.95
N ALA A 39 -18.25 -24.76 -3.25
CA ALA A 39 -18.07 -25.05 -1.82
C ALA A 39 -16.71 -25.76 -1.59
N GLY A 40 -15.98 -25.29 -0.56
CA GLY A 40 -14.64 -25.75 -0.22
C GLY A 40 -13.50 -24.95 -0.83
N ASP A 41 -13.74 -24.07 -1.80
CA ASP A 41 -12.69 -23.21 -2.33
C ASP A 41 -12.26 -22.17 -1.28
N GLU A 42 -10.95 -22.01 -1.10
CA GLU A 42 -10.39 -20.94 -0.27
C GLU A 42 -10.25 -19.66 -1.09
N VAL A 43 -10.71 -18.55 -0.51
CA VAL A 43 -10.83 -17.27 -1.21
C VAL A 43 -10.45 -16.09 -0.33
N ILE A 44 -10.14 -14.98 -0.99
CA ILE A 44 -9.97 -13.66 -0.39
C ILE A 44 -10.89 -12.64 -1.06
N ALA A 45 -11.37 -11.67 -0.29
CA ALA A 45 -12.05 -10.49 -0.81
C ALA A 45 -11.60 -9.27 -0.01
N THR A 46 -11.08 -8.26 -0.71
CA THR A 46 -10.52 -7.07 -0.09
C THR A 46 -11.05 -5.82 -0.76
N SER A 47 -11.25 -4.76 0.02
CA SER A 47 -11.63 -3.44 -0.50
C SER A 47 -13.02 -3.40 -1.16
N TYR A 48 -13.16 -2.78 -2.33
CA TYR A 48 -14.46 -2.44 -2.92
C TYR A 48 -15.37 -1.71 -1.92
N ASP A 49 -16.61 -2.11 -1.81
CA ASP A 49 -17.57 -1.59 -0.82
C ASP A 49 -17.68 -2.44 0.46
N ILE A 50 -16.80 -3.45 0.62
CA ILE A 50 -16.76 -4.35 1.78
C ILE A 50 -16.48 -3.51 3.03
N GLY A 51 -17.35 -3.62 4.06
CA GLY A 51 -17.24 -2.86 5.30
C GLY A 51 -17.49 -1.35 5.15
N VAL A 52 -18.00 -0.89 3.99
CA VAL A 52 -18.23 0.52 3.66
C VAL A 52 -19.69 0.77 3.26
N ALA A 53 -20.17 0.15 2.20
CA ALA A 53 -21.56 0.20 1.73
C ALA A 53 -22.17 -1.20 1.57
N HIS A 54 -21.37 -2.22 1.74
CA HIS A 54 -21.71 -3.63 1.81
C HIS A 54 -21.20 -4.22 3.12
N HIS A 55 -21.89 -5.20 3.69
CA HIS A 55 -21.43 -5.89 4.91
C HIS A 55 -20.01 -6.46 4.72
N GLY A 56 -19.17 -6.29 5.73
CA GLY A 56 -17.75 -6.62 5.72
C GLY A 56 -17.39 -7.91 6.47
N GLY A 57 -16.08 -8.08 6.68
CA GLY A 57 -15.46 -9.31 7.14
C GLY A 57 -15.48 -9.57 8.65
N TYR A 58 -15.99 -8.65 9.48
CA TYR A 58 -16.10 -8.89 10.92
C TYR A 58 -17.34 -9.76 11.26
N ALA A 59 -17.41 -10.93 10.63
CA ALA A 59 -18.48 -11.88 10.76
C ALA A 59 -17.99 -13.31 10.49
N GLU A 60 -18.65 -14.31 11.04
CA GLU A 60 -18.37 -15.73 10.75
C GLU A 60 -18.73 -16.12 9.33
N TYR A 61 -19.75 -15.48 8.76
CA TYR A 61 -20.21 -15.66 7.38
C TYR A 61 -20.40 -14.31 6.71
N ALA A 62 -19.97 -14.22 5.46
CA ALA A 62 -20.17 -13.04 4.63
C ALA A 62 -20.68 -13.42 3.25
N ARG A 63 -21.57 -12.60 2.70
CA ARG A 63 -22.04 -12.73 1.32
C ARG A 63 -21.53 -11.54 0.51
N VAL A 64 -20.75 -11.81 -0.53
CA VAL A 64 -20.15 -10.78 -1.38
C VAL A 64 -20.38 -11.06 -2.86
N PRO A 65 -20.40 -10.05 -3.72
CA PRO A 65 -20.40 -10.26 -5.17
C PRO A 65 -19.18 -11.07 -5.61
N ALA A 66 -19.40 -12.08 -6.45
CA ALA A 66 -18.33 -12.96 -6.93
C ALA A 66 -17.22 -12.21 -7.70
N GLY A 67 -17.54 -11.05 -8.29
CA GLY A 67 -16.56 -10.18 -8.94
C GLY A 67 -15.56 -9.49 -7.99
N TRP A 68 -15.79 -9.56 -6.67
CA TRP A 68 -14.87 -9.05 -5.66
C TRP A 68 -13.98 -10.13 -5.05
N VAL A 69 -14.25 -11.38 -5.39
CA VAL A 69 -13.59 -12.55 -4.81
C VAL A 69 -12.45 -13.01 -5.71
N VAL A 70 -11.32 -13.30 -5.09
CA VAL A 70 -10.14 -13.88 -5.75
C VAL A 70 -9.84 -15.22 -5.09
N PRO A 71 -9.56 -16.28 -5.86
CA PRO A 71 -9.05 -17.53 -5.29
C PRO A 71 -7.81 -17.25 -4.43
N LEU A 72 -7.69 -17.92 -3.29
CA LEU A 72 -6.49 -17.80 -2.46
C LEU A 72 -5.26 -18.25 -3.27
N PRO A 73 -4.27 -17.38 -3.47
CA PRO A 73 -3.09 -17.74 -4.22
C PRO A 73 -2.29 -18.84 -3.51
N ALA A 74 -1.74 -19.78 -4.27
CA ALA A 74 -0.83 -20.80 -3.73
C ALA A 74 0.36 -20.13 -3.00
N GLY A 75 0.69 -20.64 -1.82
CA GLY A 75 1.77 -20.09 -0.98
C GLY A 75 1.30 -19.12 0.11
N LEU A 76 0.01 -18.80 0.19
CA LEU A 76 -0.61 -18.10 1.31
C LEU A 76 -1.58 -19.01 2.07
N SER A 77 -1.61 -18.86 3.38
CA SER A 77 -2.73 -19.34 4.20
C SER A 77 -3.84 -18.28 4.28
N LEU A 78 -5.04 -18.66 4.70
CA LEU A 78 -6.12 -17.70 4.98
C LEU A 78 -5.69 -16.66 6.02
N PHE A 79 -4.89 -17.06 7.01
CA PHE A 79 -4.33 -16.17 8.03
C PHE A 79 -3.34 -15.18 7.41
N ASP A 80 -2.36 -15.66 6.61
CA ASP A 80 -1.39 -14.79 5.93
C ASP A 80 -2.09 -13.76 5.03
N ALA A 81 -3.14 -14.20 4.32
CA ALA A 81 -3.93 -13.33 3.46
C ALA A 81 -4.56 -12.17 4.25
N MET A 82 -4.99 -12.41 5.49
CA MET A 82 -5.54 -11.36 6.35
C MET A 82 -4.47 -10.53 7.06
N ALA A 83 -3.33 -11.11 7.40
CA ALA A 83 -2.18 -10.34 7.88
C ALA A 83 -1.70 -9.32 6.83
N LEU A 84 -1.78 -9.68 5.56
CA LEU A 84 -1.51 -8.80 4.42
C LEU A 84 -2.66 -7.82 4.15
N GLY A 85 -3.85 -8.35 3.95
CA GLY A 85 -5.07 -7.59 3.66
C GLY A 85 -4.91 -6.57 2.54
N THR A 86 -5.75 -5.55 2.57
CA THR A 86 -5.65 -4.40 1.66
C THR A 86 -4.27 -3.69 1.77
N ALA A 87 -3.64 -3.66 2.94
CA ALA A 87 -2.36 -2.98 3.13
C ALA A 87 -1.24 -3.67 2.34
N GLY A 88 -1.12 -4.98 2.44
CA GLY A 88 -0.13 -5.77 1.70
C GLY A 88 -0.37 -5.72 0.19
N PHE A 89 -1.63 -5.87 -0.23
CA PHE A 89 -1.99 -5.75 -1.64
C PHE A 89 -1.64 -4.37 -2.21
N THR A 90 -1.91 -3.29 -1.45
CA THR A 90 -1.60 -1.92 -1.87
C THR A 90 -0.09 -1.69 -2.00
N ALA A 91 0.69 -2.17 -1.04
CA ALA A 91 2.16 -2.09 -1.09
C ALA A 91 2.71 -2.83 -2.32
N ALA A 92 2.29 -4.08 -2.53
CA ALA A 92 2.71 -4.89 -3.67
C ALA A 92 2.33 -4.24 -5.01
N LEU A 93 1.10 -3.74 -5.14
CA LEU A 93 0.63 -3.04 -6.34
C LEU A 93 1.44 -1.78 -6.62
N GLY A 94 1.74 -0.98 -5.58
CA GLY A 94 2.59 0.21 -5.71
C GLY A 94 3.98 -0.13 -6.23
N ILE A 95 4.62 -1.17 -5.66
CA ILE A 95 5.94 -1.64 -6.09
C ILE A 95 5.89 -2.13 -7.54
N VAL A 96 4.92 -2.98 -7.90
CA VAL A 96 4.76 -3.49 -9.26
C VAL A 96 4.63 -2.33 -10.26
N ARG A 97 3.81 -1.33 -9.97
CA ARG A 97 3.64 -0.16 -10.85
C ARG A 97 4.91 0.66 -10.99
N MET A 98 5.70 0.80 -9.92
CA MET A 98 6.99 1.49 -9.99
C MET A 98 7.99 0.71 -10.85
N GLU A 99 8.02 -0.63 -10.73
CA GLU A 99 8.89 -1.49 -11.55
C GLU A 99 8.46 -1.51 -13.02
N ASP A 100 7.16 -1.58 -13.29
CA ASP A 100 6.62 -1.44 -14.65
C ASP A 100 6.98 -0.05 -15.26
N ASN A 101 7.22 0.96 -14.41
CA ASN A 101 7.72 2.29 -14.80
C ASN A 101 9.26 2.42 -14.76
N GLY A 102 9.98 1.31 -14.70
CA GLY A 102 11.43 1.25 -14.82
C GLY A 102 12.21 1.31 -13.51
N LEU A 103 11.58 1.24 -12.33
CA LEU A 103 12.30 1.16 -11.06
C LEU A 103 13.02 -0.18 -10.95
N ALA A 104 14.31 -0.13 -10.60
CA ALA A 104 15.13 -1.31 -10.30
C ALA A 104 16.10 -0.99 -9.15
N PRO A 105 16.59 -2.01 -8.41
CA PRO A 105 17.53 -1.80 -7.29
C PRO A 105 18.77 -0.99 -7.66
N ALA A 106 19.27 -1.15 -8.87
CA ALA A 106 20.44 -0.42 -9.39
C ALA A 106 20.21 1.09 -9.57
N ASN A 107 18.95 1.57 -9.61
CA ASN A 107 18.67 3.00 -9.81
C ASN A 107 18.99 3.84 -8.56
N GLY A 108 19.00 3.23 -7.37
CA GLY A 108 19.31 3.88 -6.09
C GLY A 108 18.24 3.68 -5.01
N SER A 109 18.31 4.52 -4.00
CA SER A 109 17.48 4.38 -2.80
C SER A 109 16.00 4.61 -3.06
N VAL A 110 15.16 3.86 -2.35
CA VAL A 110 13.70 4.03 -2.33
C VAL A 110 13.30 4.52 -0.94
N ILE A 111 12.57 5.65 -0.89
CA ILE A 111 12.03 6.16 0.37
C ILE A 111 10.60 5.66 0.59
N VAL A 112 10.29 5.28 1.83
CA VAL A 112 8.92 4.89 2.26
C VAL A 112 8.47 5.88 3.31
N THR A 113 7.44 6.69 3.00
CA THR A 113 6.84 7.61 3.97
C THR A 113 5.76 6.92 4.79
N GLY A 114 5.50 7.40 6.02
CA GLY A 114 4.58 6.70 6.91
C GLY A 114 5.03 5.27 7.22
N ALA A 115 6.34 5.10 7.34
CA ALA A 115 7.05 3.82 7.36
C ALA A 115 6.53 2.83 8.42
N SER A 116 6.16 3.31 9.62
CA SER A 116 5.64 2.47 10.71
C SER A 116 4.14 2.16 10.62
N GLY A 117 3.47 2.55 9.52
CA GLY A 117 2.09 2.15 9.23
C GLY A 117 2.01 0.79 8.52
N GLY A 118 0.81 0.21 8.44
CA GLY A 118 0.61 -1.12 7.85
C GLY A 118 1.15 -1.24 6.42
N VAL A 119 0.81 -0.29 5.52
CA VAL A 119 1.34 -0.28 4.14
C VAL A 119 2.85 -0.02 4.14
N GLY A 120 3.31 0.94 4.98
CA GLY A 120 4.72 1.33 5.03
C GLY A 120 5.63 0.19 5.48
N GLY A 121 5.28 -0.50 6.55
CA GLY A 121 6.05 -1.64 7.05
C GLY A 121 6.14 -2.78 6.04
N LEU A 122 5.00 -3.15 5.44
CA LEU A 122 4.96 -4.19 4.40
C LEU A 122 5.74 -3.79 3.14
N ALA A 123 5.66 -2.50 2.73
CA ALA A 123 6.45 -2.01 1.61
C ALA A 123 7.97 -2.07 1.87
N ILE A 124 8.41 -1.75 3.10
CA ILE A 124 9.82 -1.87 3.50
C ILE A 124 10.28 -3.32 3.39
N ASP A 125 9.54 -4.25 3.97
CA ASP A 125 9.91 -5.67 3.97
C ASP A 125 9.97 -6.24 2.54
N MET A 126 8.98 -5.94 1.70
CA MET A 126 8.96 -6.34 0.29
C MET A 126 10.15 -5.76 -0.48
N LEU A 127 10.37 -4.45 -0.40
CA LEU A 127 11.45 -3.77 -1.13
C LEU A 127 12.82 -4.26 -0.68
N ALA A 128 13.04 -4.42 0.62
CA ALA A 128 14.29 -4.97 1.16
C ALA A 128 14.50 -6.41 0.71
N GLY A 129 13.45 -7.24 0.69
CA GLY A 129 13.50 -8.60 0.15
C GLY A 129 13.87 -8.68 -1.33
N LEU A 130 13.56 -7.63 -2.10
CA LEU A 130 13.89 -7.46 -3.52
C LEU A 130 15.26 -6.84 -3.77
N GLY A 131 16.02 -6.56 -2.71
CA GLY A 131 17.36 -5.98 -2.82
C GLY A 131 17.41 -4.47 -3.01
N TYR A 132 16.32 -3.75 -2.78
CA TYR A 132 16.33 -2.28 -2.78
C TYR A 132 16.99 -1.73 -1.52
N HIS A 133 17.71 -0.63 -1.66
CA HIS A 133 18.18 0.16 -0.52
C HIS A 133 17.02 1.03 -0.02
N VAL A 134 16.42 0.65 1.11
CA VAL A 134 15.19 1.27 1.61
C VAL A 134 15.50 2.28 2.70
N VAL A 135 14.96 3.49 2.54
CA VAL A 135 15.00 4.55 3.55
C VAL A 135 13.60 4.73 4.14
N ALA A 136 13.46 4.50 5.43
CA ALA A 136 12.19 4.63 6.14
C ALA A 136 12.02 6.05 6.69
N LEU A 137 10.98 6.77 6.28
CA LEU A 137 10.63 8.08 6.83
C LEU A 137 9.48 7.92 7.83
N THR A 138 9.76 8.23 9.10
CA THR A 138 8.79 8.11 10.20
C THR A 138 8.81 9.34 11.13
N GLY A 139 7.68 9.63 11.77
CA GLY A 139 7.63 10.59 12.90
C GLY A 139 7.83 9.92 14.26
N LYS A 140 8.13 8.62 14.31
CA LYS A 140 8.21 7.82 15.53
C LYS A 140 9.61 7.26 15.72
N ALA A 141 10.47 8.04 16.41
CA ALA A 141 11.87 7.63 16.62
C ALA A 141 12.01 6.28 17.37
N HIS A 142 11.06 5.96 18.26
CA HIS A 142 11.08 4.72 19.02
C HIS A 142 10.81 3.45 18.16
N GLU A 143 10.34 3.60 16.93
CA GLU A 143 10.10 2.49 15.99
C GLU A 143 11.36 2.12 15.16
N GLU A 144 12.51 2.76 15.39
CA GLU A 144 13.71 2.52 14.60
C GLU A 144 14.12 1.04 14.57
N GLY A 145 14.12 0.37 15.74
CA GLY A 145 14.47 -1.05 15.84
C GLY A 145 13.52 -1.94 15.00
N TYR A 146 12.23 -1.67 15.07
CA TYR A 146 11.22 -2.38 14.27
C TYR A 146 11.44 -2.15 12.76
N LEU A 147 11.61 -0.92 12.33
CA LEU A 147 11.82 -0.60 10.91
C LEU A 147 13.11 -1.23 10.36
N LYS A 148 14.18 -1.26 11.16
CA LYS A 148 15.42 -1.96 10.81
C LYS A 148 15.23 -3.48 10.71
N SER A 149 14.44 -4.10 11.61
CA SER A 149 14.14 -5.52 11.52
C SER A 149 13.38 -5.90 10.26
N LEU A 150 12.56 -5.00 9.71
CA LEU A 150 11.89 -5.18 8.41
C LEU A 150 12.86 -5.02 7.22
N GLY A 151 14.08 -4.54 7.44
CA GLY A 151 15.09 -4.36 6.40
C GLY A 151 15.30 -2.93 5.90
N ALA A 152 14.80 -1.92 6.63
CA ALA A 152 15.16 -0.54 6.34
C ALA A 152 16.68 -0.33 6.55
N ALA A 153 17.38 0.10 5.50
CA ALA A 153 18.81 0.40 5.55
C ALA A 153 19.09 1.70 6.33
N GLU A 154 18.20 2.67 6.17
CA GLU A 154 18.31 3.97 6.84
C GLU A 154 16.95 4.39 7.42
N ILE A 155 17.02 5.13 8.54
CA ILE A 155 15.85 5.75 9.16
C ILE A 155 16.00 7.27 9.07
N ARG A 156 14.97 7.94 8.56
CA ARG A 156 14.83 9.40 8.61
C ARG A 156 13.67 9.80 9.50
N LEU A 157 13.89 10.80 10.32
CA LEU A 157 12.81 11.38 11.11
C LEU A 157 12.12 12.50 10.33
N ARG A 158 10.80 12.49 10.34
CA ARG A 158 9.97 13.47 9.60
C ARG A 158 10.21 14.91 10.09
N ASP A 159 10.49 15.12 11.37
CA ASP A 159 10.76 16.43 11.98
C ASP A 159 12.09 17.07 11.52
N THR A 160 12.95 16.29 10.84
CA THR A 160 14.15 16.83 10.18
C THR A 160 13.85 17.45 8.80
N ILE A 161 12.60 17.38 8.34
CA ILE A 161 12.16 17.94 7.07
C ILE A 161 11.35 19.20 7.36
N ASP A 162 11.86 20.34 6.92
CA ASP A 162 11.13 21.61 6.98
C ASP A 162 10.46 21.89 5.63
N PRO A 163 9.13 21.77 5.54
CA PRO A 163 8.41 22.03 4.30
C PRO A 163 8.56 23.46 3.78
N ALA A 164 8.78 24.44 4.69
CA ALA A 164 8.92 25.85 4.32
C ALA A 164 10.21 26.13 3.53
N THR A 165 11.21 25.27 3.69
CA THR A 165 12.48 25.37 2.95
C THR A 165 12.54 24.50 1.72
N THR A 166 11.49 23.75 1.39
CA THR A 166 11.42 22.88 0.23
C THR A 166 11.47 23.71 -1.06
N ARG A 167 12.49 23.49 -1.86
CA ARG A 167 12.64 24.12 -3.18
C ARG A 167 11.84 23.37 -4.24
N PRO A 168 11.44 24.01 -5.34
CA PRO A 168 10.78 23.34 -6.47
C PRO A 168 11.55 22.14 -7.04
N LEU A 169 12.88 22.22 -7.01
CA LEU A 169 13.83 21.12 -7.23
C LEU A 169 14.94 21.20 -6.21
N ASP A 170 15.20 20.09 -5.55
CA ASP A 170 16.29 19.93 -4.59
C ASP A 170 17.27 18.82 -5.00
N ALA A 171 18.23 18.47 -4.16
CA ALA A 171 19.16 17.37 -4.44
C ALA A 171 18.40 16.07 -4.78
N GLY A 172 18.78 15.40 -5.87
CA GLY A 172 18.18 14.13 -6.28
C GLY A 172 18.66 12.99 -5.37
N LEU A 173 17.81 12.53 -4.45
CA LEU A 173 18.12 11.52 -3.44
C LEU A 173 17.52 10.16 -3.77
N TRP A 174 16.28 10.12 -4.27
CA TRP A 174 15.47 8.91 -4.37
C TRP A 174 15.23 8.49 -5.81
N ALA A 175 15.44 7.21 -6.11
CA ALA A 175 15.04 6.60 -7.38
C ALA A 175 13.56 6.20 -7.36
N GLY A 176 13.05 5.82 -6.20
CA GLY A 176 11.65 5.47 -5.99
C GLY A 176 11.11 6.00 -4.67
N ALA A 177 9.78 6.10 -4.57
CA ALA A 177 9.11 6.43 -3.33
C ALA A 177 7.76 5.71 -3.20
N VAL A 178 7.48 5.18 -1.99
CA VAL A 178 6.14 4.72 -1.60
C VAL A 178 5.59 5.75 -0.63
N ASP A 179 4.61 6.54 -1.09
CA ASP A 179 4.04 7.60 -0.28
C ASP A 179 2.68 7.23 0.31
N ASN A 180 2.63 7.20 1.65
CA ASN A 180 1.44 6.92 2.45
C ASN A 180 0.89 8.18 3.15
N VAL A 181 1.53 9.34 2.95
CA VAL A 181 1.32 10.52 3.81
C VAL A 181 0.65 11.65 3.05
N GLY A 182 1.04 11.88 1.81
CA GLY A 182 0.54 13.02 1.03
C GLY A 182 1.10 14.35 1.53
N GLY A 183 0.41 15.43 1.24
CA GLY A 183 0.71 16.76 1.76
C GLY A 183 2.09 17.29 1.41
N ASP A 184 2.67 18.05 2.35
CA ASP A 184 3.98 18.68 2.20
C ASP A 184 5.11 17.64 2.12
N ILE A 185 4.94 16.48 2.76
CA ILE A 185 5.91 15.39 2.68
C ILE A 185 5.99 14.84 1.25
N LEU A 186 4.86 14.62 0.58
CA LEU A 186 4.85 14.19 -0.82
C LEU A 186 5.46 15.28 -1.72
N ALA A 187 5.18 16.56 -1.47
CA ALA A 187 5.78 17.66 -2.22
C ALA A 187 7.31 17.67 -2.09
N TRP A 188 7.83 17.48 -0.85
CA TRP A 188 9.25 17.34 -0.60
C TRP A 188 9.84 16.10 -1.28
N VAL A 189 9.19 14.94 -1.22
CA VAL A 189 9.62 13.73 -1.92
C VAL A 189 9.77 14.01 -3.41
N LEU A 190 8.76 14.61 -4.05
CA LEU A 190 8.79 14.94 -5.48
C LEU A 190 9.97 15.85 -5.83
N SER A 191 10.24 16.88 -5.02
CA SER A 191 11.34 17.82 -5.25
C SER A 191 12.72 17.16 -5.13
N THR A 192 12.83 16.06 -4.37
CA THR A 192 14.08 15.33 -4.09
C THR A 192 14.23 14.02 -4.89
N MET A 193 13.35 13.76 -5.86
CA MET A 193 13.50 12.60 -6.75
C MET A 193 14.69 12.77 -7.71
N LYS A 194 15.34 11.65 -8.02
CA LYS A 194 16.34 11.55 -9.10
C LYS A 194 15.69 11.66 -10.48
N GLN A 195 16.54 11.77 -11.51
CA GLN A 195 16.12 11.68 -12.91
C GLN A 195 15.34 10.38 -13.16
N ALA A 196 14.22 10.49 -13.85
CA ALA A 196 13.29 9.39 -14.14
C ALA A 196 12.78 8.63 -12.89
N GLY A 197 12.83 9.26 -11.72
CA GLY A 197 12.34 8.66 -10.48
C GLY A 197 10.83 8.43 -10.50
N THR A 198 10.37 7.45 -9.74
CA THR A 198 8.96 7.04 -9.73
C THR A 198 8.39 7.02 -8.30
N VAL A 199 7.18 7.54 -8.13
CA VAL A 199 6.49 7.67 -6.84
C VAL A 199 5.16 6.95 -6.90
N ALA A 200 4.94 5.96 -6.04
CA ALA A 200 3.63 5.37 -5.80
C ALA A 200 2.89 6.19 -4.74
N SER A 201 1.89 6.95 -5.15
CA SER A 201 1.02 7.71 -4.25
C SER A 201 -0.14 6.84 -3.80
N ILE A 202 -0.15 6.50 -2.50
CA ILE A 202 -1.04 5.50 -1.90
C ILE A 202 -1.97 6.13 -0.87
N GLY A 203 -1.43 7.01 -0.01
CA GLY A 203 -2.15 7.50 1.15
C GLY A 203 -2.13 9.02 1.32
N ASN A 204 -2.90 9.48 2.29
CA ASN A 204 -3.09 10.90 2.60
C ASN A 204 -3.14 11.16 4.12
N ALA A 205 -2.33 10.40 4.88
CA ALA A 205 -2.36 10.43 6.34
C ALA A 205 -2.09 11.83 6.93
N GLN A 206 -1.33 12.68 6.23
CA GLN A 206 -1.11 14.08 6.59
C GLN A 206 -2.14 15.00 5.92
N SER A 207 -2.29 14.91 4.59
CA SER A 207 -3.16 15.82 3.84
C SER A 207 -3.54 15.24 2.47
N ILE A 208 -4.75 15.62 2.02
CA ILE A 208 -5.22 15.38 0.64
C ILE A 208 -4.69 16.42 -0.36
N LYS A 209 -4.10 17.52 0.12
CA LYS A 209 -3.58 18.59 -0.74
C LYS A 209 -2.14 18.27 -1.14
N LEU A 210 -1.79 18.60 -2.36
CA LEU A 210 -0.43 18.49 -2.89
C LEU A 210 -0.03 19.83 -3.49
N ASN A 211 0.83 20.56 -2.77
CA ASN A 211 1.39 21.83 -3.22
C ASN A 211 2.77 21.57 -3.83
N THR A 212 2.86 21.45 -5.14
CA THR A 212 4.11 21.22 -5.85
C THR A 212 4.16 22.05 -7.13
N THR A 213 5.30 22.02 -7.82
CA THR A 213 5.47 22.64 -9.12
C THR A 213 5.57 21.57 -10.21
N VAL A 214 5.55 21.97 -11.47
CA VAL A 214 5.74 21.04 -12.59
C VAL A 214 7.21 20.64 -12.80
N PHE A 215 8.17 21.26 -12.12
CA PHE A 215 9.61 21.06 -12.34
C PHE A 215 10.08 19.62 -12.12
N PRO A 216 9.68 18.88 -11.07
CA PRO A 216 10.04 17.47 -10.94
C PRO A 216 9.65 16.66 -12.18
N PHE A 217 8.50 16.95 -12.75
CA PHE A 217 7.95 16.21 -13.89
C PHE A 217 8.65 16.58 -15.20
N ILE A 218 8.76 17.87 -15.54
CA ILE A 218 9.29 18.31 -16.84
C ILE A 218 10.83 18.36 -16.89
N LEU A 219 11.51 18.56 -15.75
CA LEU A 219 12.97 18.70 -15.73
C LEU A 219 13.69 17.41 -15.30
N ARG A 220 13.00 16.51 -14.59
CA ARG A 220 13.56 15.21 -14.16
C ARG A 220 12.77 14.01 -14.65
N GLY A 221 11.65 14.20 -15.36
CA GLY A 221 10.84 13.11 -15.84
C GLY A 221 10.26 12.24 -14.70
N VAL A 222 10.02 12.83 -13.53
CA VAL A 222 9.47 12.11 -12.38
C VAL A 222 8.06 11.64 -12.71
N SER A 223 7.74 10.40 -12.38
CA SER A 223 6.38 9.84 -12.50
C SER A 223 5.71 9.79 -11.15
N LEU A 224 4.51 10.38 -11.04
CA LEU A 224 3.63 10.25 -9.88
C LEU A 224 2.50 9.28 -10.24
N LEU A 225 2.56 8.06 -9.69
CA LEU A 225 1.66 6.95 -9.99
C LEU A 225 0.60 6.83 -8.90
N GLY A 226 -0.66 7.10 -9.22
CA GLY A 226 -1.77 6.83 -8.31
C GLY A 226 -1.97 5.32 -8.12
N VAL A 227 -2.24 4.86 -6.90
CA VAL A 227 -2.49 3.45 -6.58
C VAL A 227 -3.89 3.31 -6.01
N ASP A 228 -4.84 2.94 -6.87
CA ASP A 228 -6.20 2.57 -6.45
C ASP A 228 -6.29 1.07 -6.23
N SER A 229 -5.95 0.61 -5.03
CA SER A 229 -6.12 -0.80 -4.63
C SER A 229 -7.57 -1.15 -4.28
N GLY A 230 -8.43 -0.14 -4.16
CA GLY A 230 -9.84 -0.31 -3.79
C GLY A 230 -10.68 -0.91 -4.90
N TYR A 231 -10.62 -0.30 -6.07
CA TYR A 231 -11.49 -0.63 -7.20
C TYR A 231 -10.76 -1.16 -8.43
N ILE A 232 -9.44 -1.41 -8.32
CA ILE A 232 -8.70 -1.99 -9.43
C ILE A 232 -9.30 -3.35 -9.82
N GLY A 233 -9.64 -3.48 -11.09
CA GLY A 233 -10.27 -4.69 -11.63
C GLY A 233 -9.27 -5.74 -12.11
N GLU A 234 -9.83 -6.83 -12.61
CA GLU A 234 -9.07 -7.85 -13.31
C GLU A 234 -8.51 -7.31 -14.66
N PRO A 235 -7.35 -7.80 -15.14
CA PRO A 235 -6.52 -8.84 -14.53
C PRO A 235 -5.48 -8.31 -13.51
N THR A 236 -5.43 -7.00 -13.28
CA THR A 236 -4.37 -6.37 -12.43
C THR A 236 -4.47 -6.82 -10.98
N ARG A 237 -5.71 -7.01 -10.47
CA ARG A 237 -5.94 -7.51 -9.12
C ARG A 237 -5.34 -8.89 -8.92
N SER A 238 -5.67 -9.85 -9.79
CA SER A 238 -5.14 -11.22 -9.72
C SER A 238 -3.61 -11.24 -9.84
N ARG A 239 -3.04 -10.46 -10.76
CA ARG A 239 -1.57 -10.31 -10.88
C ARG A 239 -0.95 -9.80 -9.58
N GLY A 240 -1.53 -8.77 -8.95
CA GLY A 240 -1.07 -8.23 -7.69
C GLY A 240 -1.12 -9.25 -6.55
N CYS A 241 -2.24 -9.97 -6.42
CA CYS A 241 -2.39 -11.02 -5.41
C CYS A 241 -1.40 -12.18 -5.63
N GLN A 242 -1.20 -12.61 -6.87
CA GLN A 242 -0.24 -13.66 -7.20
C GLN A 242 1.19 -13.24 -6.88
N ARG A 243 1.59 -12.02 -7.25
CA ARG A 243 2.91 -11.47 -6.92
C ARG A 243 3.12 -11.38 -5.42
N LEU A 244 2.08 -10.99 -4.66
CA LEU A 244 2.10 -10.94 -3.20
C LEU A 244 2.32 -12.32 -2.55
N ALA A 245 1.85 -13.37 -3.18
CA ALA A 245 2.03 -14.75 -2.70
C ALA A 245 3.39 -15.36 -3.08
N THR A 246 4.12 -14.75 -4.01
CA THR A 246 5.37 -15.29 -4.56
C THR A 246 6.56 -14.38 -4.27
N ASP A 247 6.94 -13.57 -5.24
CA ASP A 247 8.17 -12.77 -5.23
C ASP A 247 8.03 -11.43 -4.46
N ARG A 248 6.82 -11.10 -4.01
CA ARG A 248 6.53 -9.94 -3.14
C ARG A 248 6.05 -10.35 -1.75
N LYS A 249 6.13 -11.65 -1.41
CA LYS A 249 5.74 -12.10 -0.06
C LYS A 249 6.69 -11.47 0.97
N PRO A 250 6.15 -10.72 1.95
CA PRO A 250 6.98 -10.21 3.03
C PRO A 250 7.64 -11.36 3.79
N ARG A 251 8.86 -11.14 4.26
CA ARG A 251 9.64 -12.15 4.99
C ARG A 251 9.21 -12.28 6.45
N HIS A 252 8.59 -11.23 6.99
CA HIS A 252 8.20 -11.10 8.39
C HIS A 252 6.67 -11.06 8.52
N LEU A 253 5.98 -12.03 7.90
CA LEU A 253 4.57 -12.30 8.13
C LEU A 253 4.47 -13.25 9.32
N ALA A 254 4.27 -12.70 10.53
CA ALA A 254 3.87 -13.53 11.66
C ALA A 254 3.46 -12.75 12.84
#